data_5c119a0dd505cfa51adbb5180ceb3c66
#
_entry.id   5c119a0dd505cfa51adbb5180ceb3c66
#
_cell.length_a   1.000
_cell.length_b   1.000
_cell.length_c   1.000
_cell.angle_alpha   90.00
_cell.angle_beta   90.00
_cell.angle_gamma   90.00
#
_symmetry.space_group_name_H-M   'P 1'
#
loop_
_entity.id
_entity.type
_entity.pdbx_description
1 polymer ?
#
loop_
_entity_poly.entity_id
_entity_poly.type
_entity_poly.pdbx_seq_one_letter_code
_entity_poly.pdbx_strand_id
1 'polypeptide(L)'
;MTELSALAGETDTGTRLDRFLSEHIDTLSRSRAKTLIKEGHAREVLGDQVRVQSDPKTPVVAGVTYTVEMPEPIPAIPEPEAIPLDIPYEDEHLIVVNKPAGMAVHPAPGTWQGTLVNALLHHCQGALPGIGGVERPGIVHRIDKNTTGILVVAKTEPAHKGLSDLFAKHDIDRTYVALTRTSPRPSQGTLETDIARSSNDRKKMAVVASGEGRHAITHYKTLETYGQISKTEARPAAAFLQCRLETGRTHQIRVHLAHIGCSLIGDPVYGRHRGIKATGRGEAFDRATDLARRLTRQALHAASLGFVHPMTGDEVFIEAPLPADLAALRRALSAL
;
A
#
# COMPACT_ATOMS: atom_id res chain seq x y z
N MET A 1 -15.27 -17.00 -22.30
CA MET A 1 -13.85 -17.49 -22.32
C MET A 1 -13.25 -17.14 -23.67
N THR A 2 -12.11 -16.47 -23.72
CA THR A 2 -11.42 -16.11 -24.96
C THR A 2 -10.21 -17.03 -25.12
N GLU A 3 -10.09 -17.72 -26.25
CA GLU A 3 -8.92 -18.53 -26.56
C GLU A 3 -7.94 -17.71 -27.42
N LEU A 4 -6.69 -17.67 -27.01
CA LEU A 4 -5.58 -17.04 -27.74
C LEU A 4 -4.66 -18.14 -28.24
N SER A 5 -4.10 -17.98 -29.44
CA SER A 5 -3.23 -19.00 -30.04
C SER A 5 -1.99 -18.39 -30.69
N ALA A 6 -0.90 -19.16 -30.70
CA ALA A 6 0.33 -18.84 -31.42
C ALA A 6 0.91 -20.12 -32.06
N LEU A 7 1.27 -20.05 -33.34
CA LEU A 7 1.96 -21.13 -34.06
C LEU A 7 3.48 -20.96 -33.90
N ALA A 8 4.15 -21.98 -33.45
CA ALA A 8 5.59 -21.96 -33.28
C ALA A 8 6.33 -22.18 -34.62
N GLY A 9 7.20 -21.26 -34.97
CA GLY A 9 8.11 -21.36 -36.09
C GLY A 9 9.42 -22.11 -35.76
N GLU A 10 10.28 -22.31 -36.76
CA GLU A 10 11.57 -22.98 -36.58
C GLU A 10 12.47 -22.22 -35.59
N THR A 11 12.43 -20.89 -35.62
CA THR A 11 13.21 -20.01 -34.72
C THR A 11 12.77 -20.05 -33.26
N ASP A 12 11.56 -20.53 -32.99
CA ASP A 12 11.00 -20.62 -31.66
C ASP A 12 11.34 -21.92 -30.93
N THR A 13 11.85 -22.91 -31.68
CA THR A 13 12.18 -24.23 -31.14
C THR A 13 13.15 -24.13 -29.96
N GLY A 14 12.77 -24.78 -28.85
CA GLY A 14 13.56 -24.78 -27.62
C GLY A 14 13.31 -23.57 -26.72
N THR A 15 12.59 -22.54 -27.21
CA THR A 15 12.17 -21.41 -26.36
C THR A 15 11.19 -21.89 -25.30
N ARG A 16 11.26 -21.31 -24.10
CA ARG A 16 10.34 -21.65 -23.02
C ARG A 16 8.91 -21.18 -23.35
N LEU A 17 7.93 -22.00 -23.05
CA LEU A 17 6.52 -21.74 -23.35
C LEU A 17 6.02 -20.41 -22.76
N ASP A 18 6.42 -20.05 -21.52
CA ASP A 18 6.02 -18.78 -20.90
C ASP A 18 6.55 -17.55 -21.64
N ARG A 19 7.70 -17.68 -22.26
CA ARG A 19 8.32 -16.64 -23.07
C ARG A 19 7.74 -16.57 -24.45
N PHE A 20 7.64 -17.70 -25.13
CA PHE A 20 7.03 -17.81 -26.46
C PHE A 20 5.65 -17.18 -26.52
N LEU A 21 4.74 -17.60 -25.61
CA LEU A 21 3.39 -17.05 -25.54
C LEU A 21 3.35 -15.54 -25.33
N SER A 22 4.26 -14.99 -24.52
CA SER A 22 4.31 -13.54 -24.26
C SER A 22 4.95 -12.74 -25.39
N GLU A 23 5.74 -13.36 -26.26
CA GLU A 23 6.37 -12.71 -27.43
C GLU A 23 5.45 -12.75 -28.67
N HIS A 24 4.55 -13.72 -28.76
CA HIS A 24 3.65 -13.92 -29.91
C HIS A 24 2.20 -13.49 -29.67
N ILE A 25 1.83 -13.21 -28.42
CA ILE A 25 0.49 -12.77 -28.04
C ILE A 25 0.61 -11.42 -27.31
N ASP A 26 0.43 -10.31 -28.03
CA ASP A 26 0.60 -8.95 -27.51
C ASP A 26 -0.18 -8.62 -26.24
N THR A 27 -1.35 -9.24 -26.06
CA THR A 27 -2.22 -9.04 -24.91
C THR A 27 -1.79 -9.85 -23.68
N LEU A 28 -0.77 -10.73 -23.81
CA LEU A 28 -0.37 -11.69 -22.79
C LEU A 28 1.02 -11.39 -22.20
N SER A 29 1.07 -10.80 -21.00
CA SER A 29 2.35 -10.63 -20.30
C SER A 29 2.95 -11.99 -19.90
N ARG A 30 4.29 -12.07 -19.85
CA ARG A 30 4.99 -13.31 -19.45
C ARG A 30 4.58 -13.81 -18.05
N SER A 31 4.30 -12.90 -17.12
CA SER A 31 3.81 -13.26 -15.78
C SER A 31 2.44 -13.90 -15.85
N ARG A 32 1.54 -13.39 -16.71
CA ARG A 32 0.20 -13.95 -16.90
C ARG A 32 0.27 -15.28 -17.61
N ALA A 33 1.08 -15.42 -18.68
CA ALA A 33 1.34 -16.68 -19.37
C ALA A 33 1.79 -17.77 -18.38
N LYS A 34 2.78 -17.46 -17.54
CA LYS A 34 3.27 -18.37 -16.51
C LYS A 34 2.17 -18.84 -15.54
N THR A 35 1.28 -17.96 -15.14
CA THR A 35 0.15 -18.29 -14.24
C THR A 35 -0.83 -19.21 -14.94
N LEU A 36 -1.28 -18.85 -16.14
CA LEU A 36 -2.24 -19.62 -16.92
C LEU A 36 -1.73 -21.03 -17.27
N ILE A 37 -0.43 -21.16 -17.61
CA ILE A 37 0.19 -22.48 -17.83
C ILE A 37 0.12 -23.33 -16.58
N LYS A 38 0.48 -22.77 -15.41
CA LYS A 38 0.45 -23.51 -14.14
C LYS A 38 -0.96 -23.91 -13.71
N GLU A 39 -1.95 -23.13 -14.05
CA GLU A 39 -3.37 -23.39 -13.80
C GLU A 39 -4.00 -24.36 -14.80
N GLY A 40 -3.22 -24.82 -15.82
CA GLY A 40 -3.67 -25.79 -16.81
C GLY A 40 -4.50 -25.21 -17.95
N HIS A 41 -4.47 -23.89 -18.13
CA HIS A 41 -5.18 -23.20 -19.22
C HIS A 41 -4.40 -23.15 -20.54
N ALA A 42 -3.17 -23.67 -20.58
CA ALA A 42 -2.39 -23.73 -21.81
C ALA A 42 -2.44 -25.15 -22.43
N ARG A 43 -2.54 -25.20 -23.75
CA ARG A 43 -2.59 -26.46 -24.51
C ARG A 43 -1.60 -26.41 -25.67
N GLU A 44 -1.05 -27.55 -25.97
CA GLU A 44 -0.29 -27.87 -27.16
C GLU A 44 -1.22 -28.59 -28.15
N VAL A 45 -1.31 -28.11 -29.37
CA VAL A 45 -2.17 -28.64 -30.40
C VAL A 45 -1.34 -29.03 -31.63
N LEU A 46 -1.32 -30.30 -31.97
CA LEU A 46 -0.66 -30.85 -33.18
C LEU A 46 -1.62 -31.75 -33.94
N GLY A 47 -2.18 -31.26 -35.03
CA GLY A 47 -3.27 -31.94 -35.72
C GLY A 47 -4.46 -32.16 -34.79
N ASP A 48 -4.92 -33.42 -34.66
CA ASP A 48 -6.04 -33.79 -33.77
C ASP A 48 -5.60 -34.04 -32.30
N GLN A 49 -4.31 -33.95 -32.02
CA GLN A 49 -3.81 -34.18 -30.67
C GLN A 49 -3.76 -32.88 -29.87
N VAL A 50 -4.42 -32.89 -28.72
CA VAL A 50 -4.43 -31.77 -27.76
C VAL A 50 -3.84 -32.23 -26.42
N ARG A 51 -2.82 -31.52 -25.92
CA ARG A 51 -2.15 -31.84 -24.67
C ARG A 51 -2.10 -30.61 -23.76
N VAL A 52 -2.58 -30.73 -22.53
CA VAL A 52 -2.47 -29.66 -21.52
C VAL A 52 -1.01 -29.49 -21.09
N GLN A 53 -0.57 -28.25 -21.07
CA GLN A 53 0.75 -27.85 -20.59
C GLN A 53 0.64 -27.16 -19.22
N SER A 54 1.40 -27.67 -18.25
CA SER A 54 1.42 -27.14 -16.87
C SER A 54 2.78 -26.62 -16.41
N ASP A 55 3.86 -26.91 -17.18
CA ASP A 55 5.18 -26.36 -16.89
C ASP A 55 5.51 -25.14 -17.79
N PRO A 56 5.65 -23.93 -17.22
CA PRO A 56 6.04 -22.76 -17.99
C PRO A 56 7.41 -22.84 -18.67
N LYS A 57 8.24 -23.82 -18.28
CA LYS A 57 9.55 -24.03 -18.85
C LYS A 57 9.58 -25.02 -20.02
N THR A 58 8.43 -25.63 -20.34
CA THR A 58 8.32 -26.58 -21.48
C THR A 58 8.95 -25.95 -22.73
N PRO A 59 9.90 -26.63 -23.40
CA PRO A 59 10.47 -26.13 -24.66
C PRO A 59 9.42 -26.22 -25.76
N VAL A 60 9.29 -25.15 -26.54
CA VAL A 60 8.39 -25.05 -27.69
C VAL A 60 8.96 -25.85 -28.86
N VAL A 61 8.09 -26.47 -29.66
CA VAL A 61 8.42 -27.26 -30.83
C VAL A 61 7.85 -26.62 -32.09
N ALA A 62 8.66 -26.49 -33.15
CA ALA A 62 8.22 -25.92 -34.42
C ALA A 62 7.04 -26.71 -35.02
N GLY A 63 6.11 -26.02 -35.67
CA GLY A 63 4.90 -26.60 -36.28
C GLY A 63 3.77 -26.90 -35.31
N VAL A 64 3.97 -26.68 -34.02
CA VAL A 64 2.97 -26.87 -32.97
C VAL A 64 2.25 -25.54 -32.69
N THR A 65 0.92 -25.60 -32.58
CA THR A 65 0.12 -24.47 -32.11
C THR A 65 -0.04 -24.54 -30.59
N TYR A 66 0.29 -23.47 -29.92
CA TYR A 66 0.03 -23.35 -28.48
C TYR A 66 -1.14 -22.43 -28.25
N THR A 67 -2.17 -22.93 -27.56
CA THR A 67 -3.36 -22.14 -27.21
C THR A 67 -3.39 -21.83 -25.72
N VAL A 68 -3.96 -20.69 -25.37
CA VAL A 68 -4.18 -20.28 -23.98
C VAL A 68 -5.62 -19.83 -23.82
N GLU A 69 -6.32 -20.52 -22.95
CA GLU A 69 -7.67 -20.15 -22.54
C GLU A 69 -7.59 -19.04 -21.50
N MET A 70 -8.16 -17.87 -21.81
CA MET A 70 -8.30 -16.76 -20.89
C MET A 70 -9.60 -16.94 -20.11
N PRO A 71 -9.54 -17.33 -18.82
CA PRO A 71 -10.74 -17.33 -18.00
C PRO A 71 -11.31 -15.90 -17.94
N GLU A 72 -12.64 -15.83 -17.99
CA GLU A 72 -13.30 -14.54 -17.75
C GLU A 72 -12.84 -13.99 -16.39
N PRO A 73 -12.56 -12.67 -16.30
CA PRO A 73 -12.33 -12.06 -15.01
C PRO A 73 -13.55 -12.36 -14.14
N ILE A 74 -13.40 -13.18 -13.12
CA ILE A 74 -14.42 -13.28 -12.08
C ILE A 74 -14.42 -11.89 -11.45
N PRO A 75 -15.52 -11.12 -11.53
CA PRO A 75 -15.59 -9.87 -10.78
C PRO A 75 -15.37 -10.25 -9.33
N ALA A 76 -14.27 -9.79 -8.76
CA ALA A 76 -14.02 -9.95 -7.34
C ALA A 76 -14.96 -9.01 -6.59
N ILE A 77 -16.25 -9.40 -6.52
CA ILE A 77 -17.24 -8.70 -5.70
C ILE A 77 -16.82 -8.98 -4.26
N PRO A 78 -16.41 -7.97 -3.49
CA PRO A 78 -16.06 -8.18 -2.11
C PRO A 78 -17.27 -8.69 -1.33
N GLU A 79 -17.11 -9.78 -0.61
CA GLU A 79 -18.16 -10.33 0.24
C GLU A 79 -18.20 -9.62 1.59
N PRO A 80 -19.39 -9.40 2.19
CA PRO A 80 -19.52 -8.88 3.55
C PRO A 80 -18.90 -9.82 4.57
N GLU A 81 -18.07 -9.28 5.49
CA GLU A 81 -17.48 -10.04 6.59
C GLU A 81 -17.72 -9.35 7.92
N ALA A 82 -18.13 -10.09 8.95
CA ALA A 82 -18.39 -9.60 10.30
C ALA A 82 -17.08 -9.30 11.06
N ILE A 83 -16.36 -8.26 10.62
CA ILE A 83 -15.12 -7.80 11.23
C ILE A 83 -15.42 -6.55 12.07
N PRO A 84 -15.09 -6.52 13.37
CA PRO A 84 -15.30 -5.35 14.22
C PRO A 84 -14.54 -4.13 13.68
N LEU A 85 -15.20 -2.97 13.64
CA LEU A 85 -14.63 -1.68 13.25
C LEU A 85 -14.66 -0.71 14.45
N ASP A 86 -13.59 0.05 14.60
CA ASP A 86 -13.55 1.23 15.47
C ASP A 86 -14.01 2.44 14.63
N ILE A 87 -15.21 2.96 14.95
CA ILE A 87 -15.92 3.98 14.17
C ILE A 87 -16.09 5.23 15.04
N PRO A 88 -15.13 6.19 14.98
CA PRO A 88 -15.22 7.41 15.75
C PRO A 88 -16.29 8.41 15.25
N TYR A 89 -16.77 8.27 14.01
CA TYR A 89 -17.82 9.10 13.44
C TYR A 89 -18.60 8.34 12.37
N GLU A 90 -19.91 8.48 12.38
CA GLU A 90 -20.80 7.97 11.33
C GLU A 90 -22.09 8.80 11.26
N ASP A 91 -22.57 9.05 10.04
CA ASP A 91 -23.90 9.60 9.76
C ASP A 91 -24.56 8.89 8.57
N GLU A 92 -25.58 9.52 7.95
CA GLU A 92 -26.28 8.94 6.79
C GLU A 92 -25.41 8.89 5.54
N HIS A 93 -24.39 9.75 5.43
CA HIS A 93 -23.65 10.03 4.20
C HIS A 93 -22.24 9.47 4.20
N LEU A 94 -21.58 9.41 5.34
CA LEU A 94 -20.20 8.97 5.46
C LEU A 94 -19.91 8.25 6.80
N ILE A 95 -18.83 7.51 6.80
CA ILE A 95 -18.29 6.79 7.97
C ILE A 95 -16.80 7.06 8.08
N VAL A 96 -16.33 7.34 9.28
CA VAL A 96 -14.90 7.47 9.58
C VAL A 96 -14.47 6.27 10.42
N VAL A 97 -13.39 5.62 10.02
CA VAL A 97 -12.88 4.41 10.67
C VAL A 97 -11.47 4.64 11.16
N ASN A 98 -11.18 4.24 12.39
CA ASN A 98 -9.83 4.08 12.89
C ASN A 98 -9.30 2.69 12.53
N LYS A 99 -8.67 2.58 11.35
CA LYS A 99 -8.24 1.31 10.78
C LYS A 99 -7.10 0.67 11.57
N PRO A 100 -7.20 -0.60 11.98
CA PRO A 100 -6.11 -1.32 12.62
C PRO A 100 -4.95 -1.63 11.65
N ALA A 101 -3.80 -1.98 12.18
CA ALA A 101 -2.69 -2.57 11.41
C ALA A 101 -3.07 -3.97 10.89
N GLY A 102 -2.51 -4.38 9.76
CA GLY A 102 -2.76 -5.69 9.15
C GLY A 102 -3.99 -5.75 8.24
N MET A 103 -4.90 -4.79 8.31
CA MET A 103 -6.09 -4.71 7.47
C MET A 103 -5.79 -3.91 6.20
N ALA A 104 -5.95 -4.51 5.02
CA ALA A 104 -5.94 -3.79 3.75
C ALA A 104 -7.24 -2.98 3.59
N VAL A 105 -7.19 -1.86 2.85
CA VAL A 105 -8.41 -1.05 2.64
C VAL A 105 -9.38 -1.74 1.70
N HIS A 106 -8.90 -2.34 0.61
CA HIS A 106 -9.73 -3.00 -0.41
C HIS A 106 -9.07 -4.31 -0.88
N PRO A 107 -9.85 -5.25 -1.43
CA PRO A 107 -9.34 -6.47 -2.01
C PRO A 107 -8.29 -6.21 -3.09
N ALA A 108 -7.29 -7.07 -3.15
CA ALA A 108 -6.23 -7.04 -4.14
C ALA A 108 -5.65 -8.45 -4.33
N PRO A 109 -4.92 -8.74 -5.41
CA PRO A 109 -4.26 -10.02 -5.58
C PRO A 109 -3.45 -10.43 -4.35
N GLY A 110 -3.83 -11.59 -3.76
CA GLY A 110 -3.26 -12.10 -2.51
C GLY A 110 -3.90 -11.60 -1.21
N THR A 111 -4.97 -10.79 -1.28
CA THR A 111 -5.76 -10.35 -0.11
C THR A 111 -7.19 -10.05 -0.56
N TRP A 112 -7.99 -11.09 -0.75
CA TRP A 112 -9.37 -10.96 -1.23
C TRP A 112 -10.39 -10.80 -0.10
N GLN A 113 -10.04 -11.20 1.12
CA GLN A 113 -10.85 -11.22 2.33
C GLN A 113 -10.12 -10.48 3.46
N GLY A 114 -10.85 -10.19 4.54
CA GLY A 114 -10.31 -9.50 5.71
C GLY A 114 -9.96 -8.05 5.45
N THR A 115 -10.57 -7.40 4.46
CA THR A 115 -10.31 -6.00 4.14
C THR A 115 -11.32 -5.07 4.81
N LEU A 116 -11.00 -3.77 4.85
CA LEU A 116 -11.92 -2.77 5.34
C LEU A 116 -13.23 -2.75 4.53
N VAL A 117 -13.14 -2.95 3.21
CA VAL A 117 -14.34 -3.03 2.34
C VAL A 117 -15.24 -4.20 2.75
N ASN A 118 -14.69 -5.39 3.03
CA ASN A 118 -15.48 -6.54 3.49
C ASN A 118 -16.21 -6.23 4.81
N ALA A 119 -15.51 -5.58 5.76
CA ALA A 119 -16.08 -5.18 7.05
C ALA A 119 -17.17 -4.11 6.88
N LEU A 120 -16.94 -3.11 6.02
CA LEU A 120 -17.91 -2.04 5.75
C LEU A 120 -19.15 -2.55 5.02
N LEU A 121 -19.01 -3.49 4.08
CA LEU A 121 -20.16 -4.13 3.42
C LEU A 121 -21.04 -4.86 4.44
N HIS A 122 -20.46 -5.51 5.44
CA HIS A 122 -21.22 -6.12 6.51
C HIS A 122 -21.90 -5.05 7.40
N HIS A 123 -21.15 -4.04 7.83
CA HIS A 123 -21.65 -2.96 8.70
C HIS A 123 -22.80 -2.18 8.05
N CYS A 124 -22.66 -1.82 6.77
CA CYS A 124 -23.65 -1.08 5.99
C CYS A 124 -24.70 -1.97 5.31
N GLN A 125 -24.79 -3.26 5.65
CA GLN A 125 -25.75 -4.22 5.07
C GLN A 125 -25.75 -4.26 3.54
N GLY A 126 -24.58 -4.13 2.92
CA GLY A 126 -24.41 -4.09 1.48
C GLY A 126 -24.68 -2.73 0.81
N ALA A 127 -25.17 -1.74 1.55
CA ALA A 127 -25.57 -0.43 1.03
C ALA A 127 -24.38 0.55 0.95
N LEU A 128 -23.35 0.23 0.17
CA LEU A 128 -22.27 1.18 -0.15
C LEU A 128 -22.33 1.58 -1.62
N PRO A 129 -22.07 2.86 -1.96
CA PRO A 129 -22.10 3.32 -3.34
C PRO A 129 -21.03 2.59 -4.18
N GLY A 130 -21.48 2.00 -5.30
CA GLY A 130 -20.65 1.23 -6.22
C GLY A 130 -19.91 2.07 -7.27
N ILE A 131 -19.56 3.32 -6.96
CA ILE A 131 -18.90 4.21 -7.91
C ILE A 131 -17.47 3.78 -8.18
N GLY A 132 -17.10 3.67 -9.44
CA GLY A 132 -15.77 3.26 -9.88
C GLY A 132 -15.60 1.75 -10.08
N GLY A 133 -16.72 1.01 -10.23
CA GLY A 133 -16.77 -0.44 -10.39
C GLY A 133 -16.91 -1.17 -9.06
N VAL A 134 -17.31 -2.41 -9.13
CA VAL A 134 -17.67 -3.28 -7.99
C VAL A 134 -16.55 -3.47 -6.96
N GLU A 135 -15.32 -3.09 -7.29
CA GLU A 135 -14.13 -3.41 -6.51
C GLU A 135 -13.85 -2.50 -5.31
N ARG A 136 -14.44 -1.29 -5.24
CA ARG A 136 -14.08 -0.26 -4.24
C ARG A 136 -15.26 0.54 -3.70
N PRO A 137 -16.30 -0.10 -3.18
CA PRO A 137 -17.49 0.61 -2.75
C PRO A 137 -17.15 1.66 -1.66
N GLY A 138 -17.54 2.93 -1.91
CA GLY A 138 -17.40 4.03 -0.98
C GLY A 138 -15.98 4.56 -0.73
N ILE A 139 -14.94 3.92 -1.24
CA ILE A 139 -13.54 4.26 -0.95
C ILE A 139 -13.07 5.46 -1.80
N VAL A 140 -12.76 6.57 -1.16
CA VAL A 140 -12.24 7.81 -1.77
C VAL A 140 -10.73 7.99 -1.58
N HIS A 141 -10.14 7.38 -0.56
CA HIS A 141 -8.69 7.34 -0.33
C HIS A 141 -8.25 6.07 0.39
N ARG A 142 -6.96 5.92 0.59
CA ARG A 142 -6.42 4.72 1.24
C ARG A 142 -5.18 5.01 2.08
N ILE A 143 -4.98 4.18 3.10
CA ILE A 143 -3.74 4.06 3.84
C ILE A 143 -3.18 2.63 3.65
N ASP A 144 -1.88 2.44 3.87
CA ASP A 144 -1.24 1.13 3.67
C ASP A 144 -1.79 0.08 4.64
N LYS A 145 -1.70 -1.21 4.26
CA LYS A 145 -2.18 -2.36 5.05
C LYS A 145 -1.74 -2.29 6.52
N ASN A 146 -0.49 -1.95 6.76
CA ASN A 146 0.11 -1.92 8.10
C ASN A 146 0.20 -0.50 8.71
N THR A 147 -0.37 0.51 8.06
CA THR A 147 -0.58 1.84 8.64
C THR A 147 -1.90 1.85 9.38
N THR A 148 -1.89 2.37 10.61
CA THR A 148 -3.07 2.53 11.45
C THR A 148 -3.67 3.92 11.31
N GLY A 149 -4.91 4.13 11.77
CA GLY A 149 -5.51 5.44 11.95
C GLY A 149 -6.67 5.78 11.04
N ILE A 150 -6.99 7.05 11.00
CA ILE A 150 -8.25 7.60 10.47
C ILE A 150 -8.33 7.48 8.95
N LEU A 151 -9.49 7.03 8.49
CA LEU A 151 -9.87 6.92 7.09
C LEU A 151 -11.38 7.22 6.95
N VAL A 152 -11.77 8.07 5.97
CA VAL A 152 -13.16 8.36 5.66
C VAL A 152 -13.64 7.55 4.46
N VAL A 153 -14.88 7.10 4.52
CA VAL A 153 -15.55 6.31 3.46
C VAL A 153 -16.93 6.89 3.22
N ALA A 154 -17.34 6.99 1.97
CA ALA A 154 -18.67 7.46 1.61
C ALA A 154 -19.71 6.32 1.73
N LYS A 155 -20.89 6.64 2.25
CA LYS A 155 -22.07 5.76 2.30
C LYS A 155 -23.06 6.05 1.17
N THR A 156 -22.98 7.23 0.55
CA THR A 156 -23.86 7.65 -0.54
C THR A 156 -23.06 8.18 -1.74
N GLU A 157 -23.64 8.10 -2.96
CA GLU A 157 -22.99 8.61 -4.17
C GLU A 157 -22.68 10.11 -4.13
N PRO A 158 -23.60 10.99 -3.68
CA PRO A 158 -23.29 12.41 -3.54
C PRO A 158 -22.11 12.67 -2.60
N ALA A 159 -22.05 11.96 -1.46
CA ALA A 159 -20.94 12.09 -0.52
C ALA A 159 -19.62 11.56 -1.11
N HIS A 160 -19.68 10.47 -1.89
CA HIS A 160 -18.50 9.95 -2.59
C HIS A 160 -17.93 10.96 -3.58
N LYS A 161 -18.82 11.58 -4.39
CA LYS A 161 -18.42 12.63 -5.32
C LYS A 161 -17.83 13.83 -4.58
N GLY A 162 -18.53 14.34 -3.55
CA GLY A 162 -18.05 15.49 -2.78
C GLY A 162 -16.72 15.24 -2.08
N LEU A 163 -16.54 14.09 -1.42
CA LEU A 163 -15.25 13.71 -0.83
C LEU A 163 -14.16 13.58 -1.89
N SER A 164 -14.45 12.96 -3.05
CA SER A 164 -13.50 12.84 -4.16
C SER A 164 -13.04 14.19 -4.68
N ASP A 165 -13.95 15.16 -4.78
CA ASP A 165 -13.64 16.53 -5.19
C ASP A 165 -12.76 17.25 -4.15
N LEU A 166 -13.02 17.06 -2.85
CA LEU A 166 -12.17 17.59 -1.77
C LEU A 166 -10.75 16.98 -1.82
N PHE A 167 -10.63 15.67 -2.04
CA PHE A 167 -9.32 15.02 -2.23
C PHE A 167 -8.58 15.53 -3.46
N ALA A 168 -9.29 15.76 -4.57
CA ALA A 168 -8.70 16.27 -5.82
C ALA A 168 -8.22 17.72 -5.69
N LYS A 169 -8.91 18.54 -4.90
CA LYS A 169 -8.57 19.94 -4.61
C LYS A 169 -7.56 20.09 -3.47
N HIS A 170 -7.21 19.00 -2.79
CA HIS A 170 -6.36 19.00 -1.58
C HIS A 170 -6.98 19.74 -0.38
N ASP A 171 -8.30 19.88 -0.33
CA ASP A 171 -9.07 20.52 0.74
C ASP A 171 -9.38 19.58 1.91
N ILE A 172 -8.55 18.58 2.11
CA ILE A 172 -8.63 17.64 3.24
C ILE A 172 -7.34 17.68 4.04
N ASP A 173 -7.46 18.04 5.30
CA ASP A 173 -6.32 18.02 6.23
C ASP A 173 -6.04 16.60 6.69
N ARG A 174 -4.89 16.04 6.29
CA ARG A 174 -4.45 14.69 6.61
C ARG A 174 -3.15 14.75 7.38
N THR A 175 -3.25 14.57 8.68
CA THR A 175 -2.09 14.57 9.55
C THR A 175 -1.71 13.15 9.97
N TYR A 176 -0.45 12.81 9.75
CA TYR A 176 0.16 11.56 10.17
C TYR A 176 1.23 11.81 11.21
N VAL A 177 1.45 10.85 12.07
CA VAL A 177 2.60 10.83 12.97
C VAL A 177 3.47 9.61 12.68
N ALA A 178 4.78 9.79 12.80
CA ALA A 178 5.78 8.82 12.40
C ALA A 178 6.92 8.74 13.41
N LEU A 179 7.38 7.53 13.74
CA LEU A 179 8.64 7.32 14.46
C LEU A 179 9.73 6.90 13.46
N THR A 180 10.77 7.72 13.36
CA THR A 180 11.84 7.56 12.37
C THR A 180 13.17 7.21 13.02
N ARG A 181 14.03 6.58 12.24
CA ARG A 181 15.46 6.46 12.55
C ARG A 181 16.12 7.78 12.20
N THR A 182 16.72 8.41 13.23
CA THR A 182 17.28 9.76 13.12
C THR A 182 16.23 10.85 12.85
N SER A 183 16.63 12.10 12.89
CA SER A 183 15.79 13.27 12.56
C SER A 183 16.20 13.86 11.24
N PRO A 184 15.25 14.35 10.42
CA PRO A 184 15.58 15.11 9.22
C PRO A 184 16.31 16.42 9.56
N ARG A 185 17.08 16.88 8.60
CA ARG A 185 17.73 18.20 8.64
C ARG A 185 17.44 18.91 7.33
N PRO A 186 16.74 20.04 7.39
CA PRO A 186 16.21 20.78 8.55
C PRO A 186 15.12 20.00 9.30
N SER A 187 14.77 20.44 10.52
CA SER A 187 13.78 19.79 11.39
C SER A 187 12.34 19.91 10.86
N GLN A 188 12.09 20.76 9.91
CA GLN A 188 10.82 20.92 9.18
C GLN A 188 11.10 21.26 7.73
N GLY A 189 10.18 20.90 6.85
CA GLY A 189 10.31 21.16 5.42
C GLY A 189 9.23 20.50 4.58
N THR A 190 9.38 20.65 3.28
CA THR A 190 8.52 20.05 2.27
C THR A 190 9.35 19.13 1.38
N LEU A 191 8.85 17.93 1.15
CA LEU A 191 9.38 16.98 0.18
C LEU A 191 8.44 16.99 -1.03
N GLU A 192 8.91 17.56 -2.12
CA GLU A 192 8.20 17.65 -3.38
C GLU A 192 9.01 16.91 -4.44
N THR A 193 8.47 15.80 -4.93
CA THR A 193 9.17 14.88 -5.85
C THR A 193 8.18 14.15 -6.73
N ASP A 194 8.69 13.41 -7.70
CA ASP A 194 7.91 12.41 -8.43
C ASP A 194 8.17 11.02 -7.86
N ILE A 195 7.11 10.24 -7.69
CA ILE A 195 7.16 8.86 -7.18
C ILE A 195 6.65 7.90 -8.24
N ALA A 196 7.47 6.89 -8.54
CA ALA A 196 7.12 5.78 -9.41
C ALA A 196 7.47 4.42 -8.78
N ARG A 197 7.08 3.33 -9.44
CA ARG A 197 7.50 1.99 -9.05
C ARG A 197 9.00 1.83 -9.31
N SER A 198 9.72 1.31 -8.32
CA SER A 198 11.16 1.08 -8.45
C SER A 198 11.48 0.14 -9.61
N SER A 199 12.44 0.50 -10.45
CA SER A 199 12.97 -0.35 -11.53
C SER A 199 13.70 -1.58 -11.00
N ASN A 200 14.34 -1.47 -9.84
CA ASN A 200 15.15 -2.53 -9.24
C ASN A 200 14.35 -3.49 -8.35
N ASP A 201 13.22 -3.04 -7.78
CA ASP A 201 12.40 -3.86 -6.89
C ASP A 201 10.92 -3.49 -7.06
N ARG A 202 10.17 -4.31 -7.79
CA ARG A 202 8.74 -4.08 -8.08
C ARG A 202 7.83 -4.00 -6.84
N LYS A 203 8.31 -4.39 -5.67
CA LYS A 203 7.58 -4.25 -4.39
C LYS A 203 7.73 -2.86 -3.78
N LYS A 204 8.66 -2.05 -4.31
CA LYS A 204 8.98 -0.71 -3.80
C LYS A 204 8.49 0.39 -4.74
N MET A 205 8.18 1.52 -4.13
CA MET A 205 8.10 2.82 -4.80
C MET A 205 9.45 3.53 -4.60
N ALA A 206 9.79 4.44 -5.49
CA ALA A 206 11.02 5.23 -5.42
C ALA A 206 10.73 6.67 -5.85
N VAL A 207 11.52 7.61 -5.33
CA VAL A 207 11.65 8.95 -5.91
C VAL A 207 12.39 8.80 -7.23
N VAL A 208 11.85 9.38 -8.28
CA VAL A 208 12.38 9.36 -9.65
C VAL A 208 12.64 10.79 -10.16
N ALA A 209 13.25 10.93 -11.32
CA ALA A 209 13.44 12.24 -11.93
C ALA A 209 12.10 12.91 -12.27
N SER A 210 12.11 14.23 -12.35
CA SER A 210 10.90 15.01 -12.67
C SER A 210 10.31 14.58 -14.02
N GLY A 211 9.01 14.31 -14.03
CA GLY A 211 8.28 13.83 -15.21
C GLY A 211 8.28 12.30 -15.38
N GLU A 212 9.05 11.53 -14.62
CA GLU A 212 9.12 10.07 -14.72
C GLU A 212 8.15 9.36 -13.73
N GLY A 213 7.42 10.11 -12.92
CA GLY A 213 6.54 9.58 -11.90
C GLY A 213 5.26 10.38 -11.70
N ARG A 214 4.62 10.14 -10.57
CA ARG A 214 3.45 10.90 -10.13
C ARG A 214 3.88 11.91 -9.08
N HIS A 215 3.55 13.16 -9.29
CA HIS A 215 3.84 14.27 -8.39
C HIS A 215 3.36 13.99 -6.96
N ALA A 216 4.20 14.26 -5.98
CA ALA A 216 3.99 13.93 -4.57
C ALA A 216 4.54 15.03 -3.65
N ILE A 217 3.69 15.53 -2.73
CA ILE A 217 4.04 16.58 -1.76
C ILE A 217 3.75 16.08 -0.35
N THR A 218 4.78 16.14 0.50
CA THR A 218 4.71 15.82 1.94
C THR A 218 5.39 16.93 2.74
N HIS A 219 4.64 17.58 3.62
CA HIS A 219 5.21 18.47 4.63
C HIS A 219 5.57 17.66 5.87
N TYR A 220 6.71 17.95 6.48
CA TYR A 220 7.11 17.29 7.72
C TYR A 220 7.60 18.30 8.75
N LYS A 221 7.41 17.96 10.02
CA LYS A 221 7.91 18.70 11.18
C LYS A 221 8.35 17.71 12.25
N THR A 222 9.57 17.86 12.75
CA THR A 222 10.05 17.11 13.90
C THR A 222 9.42 17.68 15.16
N LEU A 223 8.68 16.85 15.88
CA LEU A 223 8.06 17.20 17.16
C LEU A 223 8.98 16.91 18.32
N GLU A 224 9.66 15.76 18.29
CA GLU A 224 10.56 15.29 19.34
C GLU A 224 11.76 14.57 18.73
N THR A 225 12.89 14.60 19.44
CA THR A 225 14.09 13.83 19.10
C THR A 225 14.54 13.02 20.31
N TYR A 226 15.14 11.84 20.06
CA TYR A 226 15.48 10.88 21.09
C TYR A 226 16.89 10.34 20.92
N GLY A 227 17.63 10.29 22.05
CA GLY A 227 18.99 9.78 22.10
C GLY A 227 19.94 10.45 21.10
N GLN A 228 21.17 9.96 21.03
CA GLN A 228 22.18 10.40 20.05
C GLN A 228 22.85 9.19 19.41
N ILE A 229 23.16 9.26 18.12
CA ILE A 229 23.86 8.17 17.39
C ILE A 229 25.31 8.04 17.84
N SER A 230 25.96 9.15 18.17
CA SER A 230 27.37 9.23 18.54
C SER A 230 27.59 10.35 19.57
N LYS A 231 28.64 10.23 20.38
CA LYS A 231 29.04 11.30 21.29
C LYS A 231 29.64 12.51 20.56
N THR A 232 30.13 12.32 19.37
CA THR A 232 30.80 13.35 18.55
C THR A 232 29.86 13.99 17.52
N GLU A 233 28.78 13.33 17.13
CA GLU A 233 27.80 13.86 16.19
C GLU A 233 26.50 14.18 16.94
N ALA A 234 26.10 15.45 16.95
CA ALA A 234 24.80 15.88 17.47
C ALA A 234 23.66 15.44 16.54
N ARG A 235 23.55 14.11 16.31
CA ARG A 235 22.51 13.50 15.46
C ARG A 235 21.62 12.61 16.30
N PRO A 236 20.30 12.89 16.38
CA PRO A 236 19.37 12.06 17.14
C PRO A 236 19.32 10.62 16.62
N ALA A 237 19.14 9.67 17.53
CA ALA A 237 19.02 8.24 17.22
C ALA A 237 17.63 7.88 16.67
N ALA A 238 16.60 8.63 17.08
CA ALA A 238 15.25 8.53 16.61
C ALA A 238 14.54 9.88 16.69
N ALA A 239 13.41 10.03 16.00
CA ALA A 239 12.56 11.21 16.08
C ALA A 239 11.09 10.85 15.97
N PHE A 240 10.23 11.70 16.52
CA PHE A 240 8.79 11.71 16.32
C PHE A 240 8.42 12.87 15.42
N LEU A 241 7.83 12.55 14.28
CA LEU A 241 7.51 13.51 13.23
C LEU A 241 6.00 13.64 13.06
N GLN A 242 5.57 14.84 12.73
CA GLN A 242 4.29 15.11 12.09
C GLN A 242 4.51 15.18 10.58
N CYS A 243 3.63 14.56 9.80
CA CYS A 243 3.62 14.65 8.34
C CYS A 243 2.22 15.06 7.86
N ARG A 244 2.13 16.07 6.98
CA ARG A 244 0.89 16.47 6.32
C ARG A 244 0.99 16.19 4.82
N LEU A 245 -0.08 15.67 4.26
CA LEU A 245 -0.12 15.24 2.87
C LEU A 245 -1.00 16.17 2.02
N GLU A 246 -0.46 16.74 0.95
CA GLU A 246 -1.27 17.29 -0.13
C GLU A 246 -1.70 16.16 -1.09
N THR A 247 -0.80 15.33 -1.51
CA THR A 247 -1.04 14.18 -2.39
C THR A 247 -1.08 12.86 -1.62
N GLY A 248 -1.64 11.79 -2.22
CA GLY A 248 -1.75 10.46 -1.60
C GLY A 248 -1.21 9.33 -2.48
N ARG A 249 0.10 9.33 -2.78
CA ARG A 249 0.72 8.27 -3.60
C ARG A 249 1.02 7.04 -2.74
N THR A 250 1.08 5.88 -3.38
CA THR A 250 1.41 4.62 -2.70
C THR A 250 2.74 4.76 -1.94
N HIS A 251 2.73 4.44 -0.65
CA HIS A 251 3.88 4.50 0.25
C HIS A 251 4.53 5.90 0.38
N GLN A 252 3.84 6.98 0.05
CA GLN A 252 4.44 8.32 -0.13
C GLN A 252 5.29 8.78 1.06
N ILE A 253 4.75 8.84 2.28
CA ILE A 253 5.52 9.25 3.48
C ILE A 253 6.72 8.34 3.69
N ARG A 254 6.54 7.04 3.51
CA ARG A 254 7.58 6.03 3.70
C ARG A 254 8.75 6.22 2.73
N VAL A 255 8.44 6.46 1.45
CA VAL A 255 9.43 6.73 0.39
C VAL A 255 10.13 8.05 0.64
N HIS A 256 9.39 9.13 0.89
CA HIS A 256 9.93 10.46 1.12
C HIS A 256 10.90 10.49 2.31
N LEU A 257 10.47 9.95 3.46
CA LEU A 257 11.34 9.92 4.65
C LEU A 257 12.56 9.00 4.46
N ALA A 258 12.41 7.90 3.74
CA ALA A 258 13.54 7.04 3.39
C ALA A 258 14.52 7.73 2.43
N HIS A 259 14.02 8.50 1.46
CA HIS A 259 14.81 9.27 0.51
C HIS A 259 15.74 10.26 1.20
N ILE A 260 15.27 10.95 2.24
CA ILE A 260 16.08 11.86 3.04
C ILE A 260 16.86 11.17 4.19
N GLY A 261 16.96 9.84 4.15
CA GLY A 261 17.73 9.05 5.14
C GLY A 261 17.08 8.88 6.51
N CYS A 262 15.80 9.24 6.66
CA CYS A 262 15.03 9.17 7.91
C CYS A 262 13.93 8.09 7.84
N SER A 263 14.29 6.85 7.45
CA SER A 263 13.33 5.75 7.31
C SER A 263 12.55 5.48 8.59
N LEU A 264 11.31 5.03 8.44
CA LEU A 264 10.44 4.66 9.57
C LEU A 264 11.01 3.46 10.35
N ILE A 265 10.87 3.48 11.66
CA ILE A 265 11.17 2.32 12.51
C ILE A 265 10.18 1.20 12.14
N GLY A 266 10.67 -0.04 12.08
CA GLY A 266 9.85 -1.22 11.78
C GLY A 266 9.41 -1.37 10.32
N ASP A 267 9.69 -0.42 9.42
CA ASP A 267 9.27 -0.52 8.01
C ASP A 267 9.99 -1.69 7.31
N PRO A 268 9.26 -2.74 6.87
CA PRO A 268 9.86 -3.91 6.27
C PRO A 268 10.38 -3.69 4.83
N VAL A 269 9.95 -2.59 4.19
CA VAL A 269 10.27 -2.31 2.78
C VAL A 269 11.36 -1.25 2.65
N TYR A 270 11.26 -0.14 3.37
CA TYR A 270 12.17 1.01 3.25
C TYR A 270 13.09 1.16 4.46
N GLY A 271 12.77 0.49 5.57
CA GLY A 271 13.57 0.44 6.77
C GLY A 271 14.58 -0.72 6.77
N ARG A 272 15.36 -0.77 7.83
CA ARG A 272 16.18 -1.94 8.17
C ARG A 272 15.68 -2.49 9.49
N HIS A 273 15.43 -3.78 9.58
CA HIS A 273 15.11 -4.46 10.85
C HIS A 273 16.34 -4.43 11.75
N ARG A 274 16.49 -3.37 12.53
CA ARG A 274 17.59 -3.18 13.49
C ARG A 274 17.03 -2.53 14.74
N GLY A 275 17.64 -2.81 15.89
CA GLY A 275 17.47 -2.03 17.09
C GLY A 275 17.83 -0.55 16.89
N ILE A 276 17.62 0.26 17.88
CA ILE A 276 18.00 1.67 17.85
C ILE A 276 19.53 1.79 17.89
N LYS A 277 20.10 2.62 17.04
CA LYS A 277 21.52 2.93 17.06
C LYS A 277 21.69 4.22 17.84
N ALA A 278 21.94 4.11 19.15
CA ALA A 278 22.19 5.25 20.03
C ALA A 278 23.42 5.02 20.88
N THR A 279 24.02 6.12 21.35
CA THR A 279 25.03 6.10 22.39
C THR A 279 24.34 5.97 23.74
N GLY A 280 24.18 4.77 24.21
CA GLY A 280 23.56 4.49 25.50
C GLY A 280 23.71 3.03 25.84
N ARG A 281 23.67 2.73 27.12
CA ARG A 281 23.62 1.38 27.68
C ARG A 281 22.67 1.42 28.86
N GLY A 282 22.14 0.27 29.22
CA GLY A 282 21.23 0.11 30.35
C GLY A 282 19.80 -0.16 29.92
N GLU A 283 18.93 -0.34 30.89
CA GLU A 283 17.59 -0.87 30.72
C GLU A 283 16.72 -0.05 29.75
N ALA A 284 16.77 1.27 29.81
CA ALA A 284 16.01 2.14 28.90
C ALA A 284 16.42 1.94 27.43
N PHE A 285 17.74 1.86 27.17
CA PHE A 285 18.26 1.60 25.83
C PHE A 285 17.88 0.21 25.32
N ASP A 286 18.01 -0.82 26.17
CA ASP A 286 17.69 -2.19 25.83
C ASP A 286 16.18 -2.34 25.52
N ARG A 287 15.33 -1.71 26.33
CA ARG A 287 13.87 -1.67 26.12
C ARG A 287 13.50 -0.98 24.80
N ALA A 288 14.05 0.21 24.52
CA ALA A 288 13.76 0.92 23.27
C ALA A 288 14.22 0.12 22.05
N THR A 289 15.40 -0.51 22.14
CA THR A 289 15.98 -1.35 21.10
C THR A 289 15.14 -2.61 20.86
N ASP A 290 14.68 -3.28 21.91
CA ASP A 290 13.84 -4.46 21.83
C ASP A 290 12.49 -4.15 21.18
N LEU A 291 11.79 -3.10 21.62
CA LEU A 291 10.54 -2.66 21.04
C LEU A 291 10.70 -2.29 19.56
N ALA A 292 11.79 -1.59 19.20
CA ALA A 292 12.06 -1.25 17.80
C ALA A 292 12.35 -2.48 16.92
N ARG A 293 12.96 -3.54 17.48
CA ARG A 293 13.21 -4.82 16.78
C ARG A 293 11.93 -5.63 16.60
N ARG A 294 11.04 -5.63 17.61
CA ARG A 294 9.78 -6.37 17.57
C ARG A 294 8.73 -5.71 16.70
N LEU A 295 8.85 -4.41 16.42
CA LEU A 295 7.94 -3.73 15.51
C LEU A 295 8.18 -4.19 14.07
N THR A 296 7.27 -5.01 13.53
CA THR A 296 7.34 -5.60 12.18
C THR A 296 6.56 -4.82 11.12
N ARG A 297 6.07 -3.63 11.48
CA ARG A 297 5.33 -2.73 10.61
C ARG A 297 5.94 -1.32 10.64
N GLN A 298 5.66 -0.52 9.62
CA GLN A 298 6.04 0.89 9.62
C GLN A 298 5.43 1.61 10.82
N ALA A 299 6.25 2.33 11.58
CA ALA A 299 5.83 3.20 12.68
C ALA A 299 5.18 4.46 12.11
N LEU A 300 3.98 4.30 11.52
CA LEU A 300 3.19 5.33 10.86
C LEU A 300 1.72 5.19 11.26
N HIS A 301 1.10 6.33 11.57
CA HIS A 301 -0.28 6.41 12.01
C HIS A 301 -0.96 7.65 11.42
N ALA A 302 -2.11 7.49 10.78
CA ALA A 302 -2.99 8.57 10.34
C ALA A 302 -3.70 9.13 11.57
N ALA A 303 -3.12 10.17 12.18
CA ALA A 303 -3.50 10.66 13.48
C ALA A 303 -4.78 11.50 13.46
N SER A 304 -4.97 12.30 12.39
CA SER A 304 -6.19 13.10 12.25
C SER A 304 -6.59 13.33 10.80
N LEU A 305 -7.86 13.60 10.63
CA LEU A 305 -8.50 13.94 9.38
C LEU A 305 -9.46 15.11 9.61
N GLY A 306 -9.32 16.20 8.82
CA GLY A 306 -10.19 17.36 8.85
C GLY A 306 -10.71 17.70 7.45
N PHE A 307 -12.00 18.00 7.32
CA PHE A 307 -12.63 18.39 6.05
C PHE A 307 -13.99 19.06 6.31
N VAL A 308 -14.49 19.80 5.32
CA VAL A 308 -15.88 20.27 5.31
C VAL A 308 -16.78 19.15 4.82
N HIS A 309 -17.81 18.80 5.58
CA HIS A 309 -18.75 17.74 5.23
C HIS A 309 -19.46 18.05 3.92
N PRO A 310 -19.35 17.20 2.87
CA PRO A 310 -19.81 17.57 1.52
C PRO A 310 -21.34 17.72 1.38
N MET A 311 -22.10 17.20 2.35
CA MET A 311 -23.57 17.24 2.31
C MET A 311 -24.16 18.29 3.26
N THR A 312 -23.58 18.45 4.46
CA THR A 312 -24.12 19.38 5.47
C THR A 312 -23.38 20.73 5.49
N GLY A 313 -22.13 20.78 5.03
CA GLY A 313 -21.30 21.96 5.11
C GLY A 313 -20.61 22.18 6.45
N ASP A 314 -20.79 21.27 7.41
CA ASP A 314 -20.18 21.38 8.73
C ASP A 314 -18.69 21.01 8.69
N GLU A 315 -17.89 21.61 9.56
CA GLU A 315 -16.51 21.20 9.76
C GLU A 315 -16.45 19.87 10.53
N VAL A 316 -15.79 18.87 9.96
CA VAL A 316 -15.54 17.58 10.57
C VAL A 316 -14.05 17.46 10.87
N PHE A 317 -13.71 17.24 12.14
CA PHE A 317 -12.34 16.99 12.58
C PHE A 317 -12.30 15.79 13.52
N ILE A 318 -11.58 14.74 13.12
CA ILE A 318 -11.51 13.48 13.86
C ILE A 318 -10.03 13.15 14.12
N GLU A 319 -9.76 12.75 15.36
CA GLU A 319 -8.44 12.28 15.79
C GLU A 319 -8.50 10.83 16.29
N ALA A 320 -7.42 10.10 16.09
CA ALA A 320 -7.21 8.79 16.70
C ALA A 320 -5.97 8.81 17.60
N PRO A 321 -6.05 8.21 18.79
CA PRO A 321 -4.91 8.10 19.68
C PRO A 321 -3.83 7.21 19.06
N LEU A 322 -2.57 7.48 19.41
CA LEU A 322 -1.45 6.67 18.97
C LEU A 322 -1.66 5.21 19.44
N PRO A 323 -1.58 4.21 18.55
CA PRO A 323 -1.83 2.81 18.92
C PRO A 323 -0.79 2.31 19.92
N ALA A 324 -1.18 1.34 20.73
CA ALA A 324 -0.45 0.88 21.91
C ALA A 324 1.03 0.53 21.64
N ASP A 325 1.32 -0.13 20.50
CA ASP A 325 2.66 -0.51 20.08
C ASP A 325 3.55 0.73 19.79
N LEU A 326 3.02 1.72 19.08
CA LEU A 326 3.74 2.97 18.79
C LEU A 326 3.85 3.85 20.03
N ALA A 327 2.82 3.90 20.88
CA ALA A 327 2.85 4.63 22.15
C ALA A 327 3.90 4.04 23.11
N ALA A 328 4.00 2.71 23.19
CA ALA A 328 5.02 2.03 23.98
C ALA A 328 6.44 2.32 23.47
N LEU A 329 6.63 2.26 22.13
CA LEU A 329 7.91 2.59 21.52
C LEU A 329 8.30 4.05 21.75
N ARG A 330 7.37 5.02 21.56
CA ARG A 330 7.65 6.44 21.82
C ARG A 330 8.05 6.68 23.28
N ARG A 331 7.33 6.10 24.24
CA ARG A 331 7.70 6.19 25.68
C ARG A 331 9.08 5.62 25.97
N ALA A 332 9.45 4.50 25.35
CA ALA A 332 10.77 3.91 25.54
C ALA A 332 11.88 4.78 24.90
N LEU A 333 11.60 5.39 23.75
CA LEU A 333 12.54 6.31 23.09
C LEU A 333 12.73 7.60 23.89
N SER A 334 11.69 8.14 24.55
CA SER A 334 11.80 9.36 25.36
C SER A 334 12.62 9.20 26.63
N ALA A 335 12.96 7.95 26.98
CA ALA A 335 13.87 7.65 28.11
C ALA A 335 15.35 7.56 27.69
N LEU A 336 15.68 7.78 26.39
CA LEU A 336 17.06 7.81 25.86
C LEU A 336 17.68 9.20 25.98
#